data_31291bd85651d0c98f8cf7092e00772a
#
_entry.id   31291bd85651d0c98f8cf7092e00772a
#
_cell.length_a   1.000
_cell.length_b   1.000
_cell.length_c   1.000
_cell.angle_alpha   90.00
_cell.angle_beta   90.00
_cell.angle_gamma   90.00
#
_symmetry.space_group_name_H-M   'P 1'
#
loop_
_entity.id
_entity.type
_entity.pdbx_description
1 polymer ?
#
loop_
_entity_poly.entity_id
_entity_poly.type
_entity_poly.pdbx_seq_one_letter_code
_entity_poly.pdbx_strand_id
1 'polypeptide(L)'
;MTGDFFFRRLGRWSHSLAKRHSLSAFGAQLGNRPGGRAASGLLIFTSLLLYALILALLALGLWLCSLSFPGFGLVLGLPLVAMAVELRPRFGRVPKYATEVTAAQAPELHRLIGQVAAALSAPMPAVYVEDDEFNAFTTLVGLRRRPVLVLGLPLWVSLPAQQRVALLGHELGHFVNGDPRRGLFVAPAVVALQRVDAWLQPVVGVASIVTRLVLGLVTGVLRAAILPFRVGIAVLAVRDGQRAEYRADRLAATVAGRTAAVDLLDVLLLRKSAVMLIMRNARTDRPLAEWPETIAKLLVEVRPNLAARRESSLDDVSLFDSHPPNGLRSRALEALPGESAAVVVTSAQNMRIDAELAEPAARSARTLKRL
;
A
#
# COMPACT_ATOMS: atom_id res chain seq x y z
N MET A 1 5.98 36.69 -0.56
CA MET A 1 6.67 36.22 0.65
C MET A 1 5.75 35.58 1.72
N THR A 2 4.46 35.88 1.78
CA THR A 2 3.52 35.32 2.79
C THR A 2 3.07 33.87 2.53
N GLY A 3 2.97 33.43 1.27
CA GLY A 3 2.56 32.08 0.93
C GLY A 3 3.56 30.98 1.34
N ASP A 4 4.82 31.24 1.18
CA ASP A 4 5.91 30.25 1.44
C ASP A 4 6.02 29.93 2.95
N PHE A 5 5.77 30.93 3.80
CA PHE A 5 5.77 30.79 5.27
C PHE A 5 4.59 29.93 5.76
N PHE A 6 3.41 30.11 5.17
CA PHE A 6 2.21 29.34 5.51
C PHE A 6 2.36 27.86 5.11
N PHE A 7 2.84 27.59 3.90
CA PHE A 7 3.07 26.20 3.42
C PHE A 7 4.15 25.48 4.22
N ARG A 8 5.24 26.16 4.60
CA ARG A 8 6.29 25.58 5.47
C ARG A 8 5.77 25.30 6.89
N ARG A 9 4.87 26.11 7.41
CA ARG A 9 4.26 25.91 8.73
C ARG A 9 3.26 24.73 8.71
N LEU A 10 2.47 24.62 7.65
CA LEU A 10 1.56 23.50 7.41
C LEU A 10 2.33 22.19 7.24
N GLY A 11 3.44 22.20 6.49
CA GLY A 11 4.33 21.05 6.32
C GLY A 11 4.93 20.57 7.64
N ARG A 12 5.44 21.47 8.48
CA ARG A 12 5.97 21.12 9.82
C ARG A 12 4.90 20.57 10.76
N TRP A 13 3.70 21.13 10.71
CA TRP A 13 2.57 20.66 11.50
C TRP A 13 2.11 19.27 11.06
N SER A 14 1.98 19.02 9.76
CA SER A 14 1.62 17.71 9.21
C SER A 14 2.66 16.64 9.54
N HIS A 15 3.95 16.99 9.45
CA HIS A 15 5.05 16.10 9.82
C HIS A 15 5.04 15.76 11.32
N SER A 16 4.86 16.76 12.20
CA SER A 16 4.79 16.51 13.65
C SER A 16 3.58 15.66 14.05
N LEU A 17 2.45 15.81 13.37
CA LEU A 17 1.29 14.94 13.53
C LEU A 17 1.58 13.51 13.06
N ALA A 18 2.19 13.33 11.89
CA ALA A 18 2.57 12.03 11.38
C ALA A 18 3.49 11.29 12.36
N LYS A 19 4.53 11.96 12.86
CA LYS A 19 5.46 11.42 13.86
C LYS A 19 4.74 11.01 15.15
N ARG A 20 3.86 11.87 15.69
CA ARG A 20 3.05 11.55 16.88
C ARG A 20 2.13 10.34 16.65
N HIS A 21 1.53 10.23 15.47
CA HIS A 21 0.67 9.11 15.13
C HIS A 21 1.45 7.80 15.05
N SER A 22 2.59 7.78 14.38
CA SER A 22 3.46 6.60 14.27
C SER A 22 3.96 6.15 15.65
N LEU A 23 4.39 7.08 16.50
CA LEU A 23 4.80 6.78 17.88
C LEU A 23 3.64 6.29 18.76
N SER A 24 2.43 6.84 18.59
CA SER A 24 1.23 6.39 19.31
C SER A 24 0.81 4.99 18.87
N ALA A 25 0.88 4.66 17.57
CA ALA A 25 0.61 3.33 17.06
C ALA A 25 1.62 2.30 17.59
N PHE A 26 2.91 2.66 17.61
CA PHE A 26 3.98 1.86 18.20
C PHE A 26 3.76 1.62 19.71
N GLY A 27 3.47 2.67 20.49
CA GLY A 27 3.21 2.53 21.93
C GLY A 27 1.96 1.68 22.23
N ALA A 28 0.90 1.80 21.44
CA ALA A 28 -0.29 0.96 21.56
C ALA A 28 0.02 -0.52 21.25
N GLN A 29 0.95 -0.77 20.34
CA GLN A 29 1.42 -2.11 19.98
C GLN A 29 2.20 -2.76 21.14
N LEU A 30 3.12 -2.05 21.76
CA LEU A 30 3.88 -2.52 22.92
C LEU A 30 2.96 -2.74 24.13
N GLY A 31 1.96 -1.88 24.35
CA GLY A 31 1.00 -1.97 25.46
C GLY A 31 -0.14 -2.98 25.26
N ASN A 32 -0.14 -3.76 24.18
CA ASN A 32 -1.18 -4.75 23.81
C ASN A 32 -2.62 -4.20 23.96
N ARG A 33 -2.82 -2.89 23.70
CA ARG A 33 -4.13 -2.25 23.84
C ARG A 33 -5.04 -2.67 22.68
N PRO A 34 -6.21 -3.26 22.95
CA PRO A 34 -7.21 -3.51 21.91
C PRO A 34 -7.70 -2.15 21.42
N GLY A 35 -7.12 -1.67 20.33
CA GLY A 35 -7.48 -0.37 19.81
C GLY A 35 -8.04 -0.47 18.40
N GLY A 36 -9.14 0.21 18.13
CA GLY A 36 -9.52 0.55 16.78
C GLY A 36 -10.88 0.08 16.28
N ARG A 37 -11.64 -0.77 16.97
CA ARG A 37 -12.99 -1.14 16.50
C ARG A 37 -13.86 0.09 16.25
N ALA A 38 -13.82 1.09 17.15
CA ALA A 38 -14.53 2.35 16.96
C ALA A 38 -14.02 3.18 15.77
N ALA A 39 -12.70 3.27 15.59
CA ALA A 39 -12.11 4.00 14.45
C ALA A 39 -12.43 3.31 13.12
N SER A 40 -12.30 1.98 13.04
CA SER A 40 -12.67 1.21 11.85
C SER A 40 -14.18 1.30 11.58
N GLY A 41 -15.03 1.27 12.61
CA GLY A 41 -16.48 1.48 12.48
C GLY A 41 -16.81 2.86 11.92
N LEU A 42 -16.16 3.92 12.43
CA LEU A 42 -16.32 5.28 11.93
C LEU A 42 -15.87 5.42 10.47
N LEU A 43 -14.76 4.79 10.09
CA LEU A 43 -14.29 4.76 8.70
C LEU A 43 -15.29 4.09 7.76
N ILE A 44 -15.83 2.94 8.15
CA ILE A 44 -16.85 2.25 7.35
C ILE A 44 -18.10 3.11 7.24
N PHE A 45 -18.57 3.68 8.34
CA PHE A 45 -19.74 4.55 8.35
C PHE A 45 -19.57 5.77 7.44
N THR A 46 -18.44 6.48 7.54
CA THR A 46 -18.18 7.65 6.68
C THR A 46 -18.06 7.26 5.20
N SER A 47 -17.50 6.08 4.90
CA SER A 47 -17.43 5.57 3.53
C SER A 47 -18.82 5.22 2.98
N LEU A 48 -19.68 4.60 3.79
CA LEU A 48 -21.06 4.30 3.40
C LEU A 48 -21.88 5.58 3.18
N LEU A 49 -21.68 6.61 4.03
CA LEU A 49 -22.30 7.91 3.85
C LEU A 49 -21.89 8.56 2.52
N LEU A 50 -20.61 8.47 2.16
CA LEU A 50 -20.12 8.97 0.86
C LEU A 50 -20.79 8.22 -0.30
N TYR A 51 -20.95 6.88 -0.19
CA TYR A 51 -21.63 6.12 -1.24
C TYR A 51 -23.11 6.46 -1.34
N ALA A 52 -23.77 6.68 -0.21
CA ALA A 52 -25.17 7.14 -0.21
C ALA A 52 -25.28 8.52 -0.91
N LEU A 53 -24.33 9.42 -0.67
CA LEU A 53 -24.27 10.72 -1.37
C LEU A 53 -24.06 10.57 -2.87
N ILE A 54 -23.15 9.68 -3.31
CA ILE A 54 -22.92 9.39 -4.73
C ILE A 54 -24.18 8.83 -5.39
N LEU A 55 -24.91 7.92 -4.73
CA LEU A 55 -26.17 7.39 -5.20
C LEU A 55 -27.27 8.46 -5.25
N ALA A 56 -27.33 9.37 -4.27
CA ALA A 56 -28.26 10.50 -4.26
C ALA A 56 -27.97 11.47 -5.42
N LEU A 57 -26.69 11.74 -5.71
CA LEU A 57 -26.29 12.55 -6.88
C LEU A 57 -26.73 11.88 -8.20
N LEU A 58 -26.55 10.56 -8.31
CA LEU A 58 -27.01 9.81 -9.48
C LEU A 58 -28.53 9.90 -9.64
N ALA A 59 -29.25 9.64 -8.56
CA ALA A 59 -30.72 9.68 -8.56
C ALA A 59 -31.24 11.09 -8.91
N LEU A 60 -30.66 12.13 -8.31
CA LEU A 60 -31.00 13.53 -8.60
C LEU A 60 -30.71 13.88 -10.06
N GLY A 61 -29.55 13.48 -10.57
CA GLY A 61 -29.17 13.72 -11.97
C GLY A 61 -30.13 13.06 -12.95
N LEU A 62 -30.47 11.78 -12.72
CA LEU A 62 -31.45 11.05 -13.55
C LEU A 62 -32.85 11.68 -13.45
N TRP A 63 -33.27 12.08 -12.25
CA TRP A 63 -34.56 12.75 -12.06
C TRP A 63 -34.62 14.08 -12.81
N LEU A 64 -33.59 14.92 -12.71
CA LEU A 64 -33.51 16.17 -13.48
C LEU A 64 -33.57 15.92 -14.99
N CYS A 65 -32.86 14.90 -15.50
CA CYS A 65 -32.93 14.53 -16.90
C CYS A 65 -34.35 14.10 -17.34
N SER A 66 -35.15 13.52 -16.44
CA SER A 66 -36.51 13.08 -16.73
C SER A 66 -37.55 14.19 -16.73
N LEU A 67 -37.30 15.33 -16.05
CA LEU A 67 -38.25 16.44 -15.92
C LEU A 67 -38.52 17.19 -17.24
N SER A 68 -37.49 17.28 -18.09
CA SER A 68 -37.62 17.94 -19.37
C SER A 68 -36.71 17.32 -20.42
N PHE A 69 -37.26 16.38 -21.18
CA PHE A 69 -36.52 15.71 -22.25
C PHE A 69 -37.16 15.99 -23.63
N PRO A 70 -36.37 16.44 -24.65
CA PRO A 70 -35.02 17.03 -24.55
C PRO A 70 -35.11 18.50 -24.13
N GLY A 71 -34.43 18.88 -23.05
CA GLY A 71 -34.50 20.26 -22.55
C GLY A 71 -33.48 20.60 -21.48
N PHE A 72 -33.76 21.65 -20.71
CA PHE A 72 -32.89 22.23 -19.71
C PHE A 72 -32.52 21.22 -18.60
N GLY A 73 -33.35 20.21 -18.33
CA GLY A 73 -33.11 19.13 -17.41
C GLY A 73 -31.87 18.30 -17.76
N LEU A 74 -31.58 18.10 -19.07
CA LEU A 74 -30.36 17.41 -19.50
C LEU A 74 -29.12 18.23 -19.20
N VAL A 75 -29.17 19.55 -19.35
CA VAL A 75 -28.00 20.42 -19.05
C VAL A 75 -27.59 20.36 -17.61
N LEU A 76 -28.56 20.23 -16.69
CA LEU A 76 -28.28 20.11 -15.23
C LEU A 76 -28.06 18.68 -14.79
N GLY A 77 -28.81 17.72 -15.33
CA GLY A 77 -28.79 16.33 -14.90
C GLY A 77 -27.58 15.55 -15.38
N LEU A 78 -27.15 15.71 -16.64
CA LEU A 78 -26.01 14.96 -17.20
C LEU A 78 -24.70 15.20 -16.44
N PRO A 79 -24.32 16.42 -16.04
CA PRO A 79 -23.12 16.64 -15.23
C PRO A 79 -23.17 15.91 -13.88
N LEU A 80 -24.33 15.85 -13.22
CA LEU A 80 -24.48 15.12 -11.96
C LEU A 80 -24.36 13.61 -12.17
N VAL A 81 -24.95 13.07 -13.22
CA VAL A 81 -24.81 11.66 -13.60
C VAL A 81 -23.35 11.34 -13.92
N ALA A 82 -22.69 12.17 -14.74
CA ALA A 82 -21.29 12.01 -15.10
C ALA A 82 -20.39 12.03 -13.83
N MET A 83 -20.64 12.96 -12.91
CA MET A 83 -19.94 13.05 -11.65
C MET A 83 -20.16 11.80 -10.79
N ALA A 84 -21.39 11.32 -10.64
CA ALA A 84 -21.69 10.10 -9.89
C ALA A 84 -21.02 8.87 -10.49
N VAL A 85 -21.02 8.74 -11.84
CA VAL A 85 -20.35 7.66 -12.56
C VAL A 85 -18.82 7.71 -12.36
N GLU A 86 -18.22 8.91 -12.39
CA GLU A 86 -16.77 9.06 -12.16
C GLU A 86 -16.40 8.76 -10.71
N LEU A 87 -17.22 9.12 -9.76
CA LEU A 87 -17.00 8.88 -8.33
C LEU A 87 -17.34 7.46 -7.87
N ARG A 88 -17.91 6.62 -8.77
CA ARG A 88 -18.28 5.24 -8.42
C ARG A 88 -17.11 4.47 -7.82
N PRO A 89 -17.35 3.57 -6.84
CA PRO A 89 -16.32 2.71 -6.29
C PRO A 89 -15.72 1.83 -7.39
N ARG A 90 -14.40 1.77 -7.43
CA ARG A 90 -13.66 0.90 -8.36
C ARG A 90 -13.12 -0.29 -7.59
N PHE A 91 -13.45 -1.48 -8.05
CA PHE A 91 -12.90 -2.72 -7.49
C PHE A 91 -11.42 -2.86 -7.88
N GLY A 92 -10.65 -3.52 -7.00
CA GLY A 92 -9.26 -3.83 -7.29
C GLY A 92 -9.12 -4.59 -8.61
N ARG A 93 -8.04 -4.32 -9.30
CA ARG A 93 -7.64 -4.99 -10.54
C ARG A 93 -6.21 -5.47 -10.38
N VAL A 94 -5.89 -6.56 -11.04
CA VAL A 94 -4.49 -6.95 -11.22
C VAL A 94 -3.77 -5.85 -11.99
N PRO A 95 -2.55 -5.45 -11.62
CA PRO A 95 -1.77 -4.50 -12.39
C PRO A 95 -1.62 -4.94 -13.84
N LYS A 96 -1.58 -3.97 -14.74
CA LYS A 96 -1.59 -4.24 -16.19
C LYS A 96 -0.39 -5.08 -16.66
N TYR A 97 0.74 -4.93 -15.99
CA TYR A 97 2.01 -5.58 -16.36
C TYR A 97 2.34 -6.81 -15.51
N ALA A 98 1.46 -7.14 -14.54
CA ALA A 98 1.63 -8.35 -13.74
C ALA A 98 1.28 -9.59 -14.55
N THR A 99 2.13 -10.61 -14.48
CA THR A 99 1.96 -11.90 -15.16
C THR A 99 1.54 -12.95 -14.14
N GLU A 100 0.50 -13.71 -14.43
CA GLU A 100 0.07 -14.83 -13.58
C GLU A 100 1.08 -15.96 -13.63
N VAL A 101 1.40 -16.50 -12.44
CA VAL A 101 2.23 -17.70 -12.27
C VAL A 101 1.35 -18.78 -11.68
N THR A 102 0.99 -19.75 -12.48
CA THR A 102 0.10 -20.86 -12.08
C THR A 102 0.82 -21.93 -11.28
N ALA A 103 0.06 -22.74 -10.52
CA ALA A 103 0.63 -23.88 -9.81
C ALA A 103 1.28 -24.94 -10.72
N ALA A 104 0.87 -25.01 -11.99
CA ALA A 104 1.50 -25.88 -12.97
C ALA A 104 2.88 -25.37 -13.41
N GLN A 105 3.07 -24.04 -13.44
CA GLN A 105 4.33 -23.41 -13.82
C GLN A 105 5.32 -23.34 -12.65
N ALA A 106 4.84 -23.14 -11.41
CA ALA A 106 5.65 -22.98 -10.23
C ALA A 106 5.07 -23.76 -9.03
N PRO A 107 5.11 -25.11 -9.06
CA PRO A 107 4.50 -25.95 -8.02
C PRO A 107 5.15 -25.77 -6.64
N GLU A 108 6.48 -25.59 -6.55
CA GLU A 108 7.17 -25.39 -5.29
C GLU A 108 6.88 -24.01 -4.68
N LEU A 109 6.81 -22.96 -5.50
CA LEU A 109 6.38 -21.64 -5.07
C LEU A 109 4.96 -21.70 -4.48
N HIS A 110 4.03 -22.31 -5.20
CA HIS A 110 2.65 -22.48 -4.73
C HIS A 110 2.55 -23.34 -3.46
N ARG A 111 3.40 -24.38 -3.33
CA ARG A 111 3.50 -25.17 -2.11
C ARG A 111 3.96 -24.32 -0.92
N LEU A 112 5.01 -23.50 -1.11
CA LEU A 112 5.49 -22.60 -0.06
C LEU A 112 4.39 -21.61 0.36
N ILE A 113 3.74 -20.95 -0.60
CA ILE A 113 2.62 -20.03 -0.33
C ILE A 113 1.50 -20.77 0.42
N GLY A 114 1.17 -22.00 0.03
CA GLY A 114 0.18 -22.85 0.70
C GLY A 114 0.57 -23.20 2.14
N GLN A 115 1.83 -23.50 2.41
CA GLN A 115 2.34 -23.73 3.77
C GLN A 115 2.18 -22.50 4.66
N VAL A 116 2.55 -21.31 4.16
CA VAL A 116 2.37 -20.03 4.86
C VAL A 116 0.90 -19.71 5.06
N ALA A 117 0.07 -19.90 4.02
CA ALA A 117 -1.38 -19.68 4.11
C ALA A 117 -2.03 -20.60 5.15
N ALA A 118 -1.64 -21.89 5.18
CA ALA A 118 -2.15 -22.84 6.16
C ALA A 118 -1.72 -22.46 7.60
N ALA A 119 -0.46 -22.08 7.81
CA ALA A 119 0.05 -21.66 9.10
C ALA A 119 -0.69 -20.43 9.66
N LEU A 120 -1.15 -19.53 8.77
CA LEU A 120 -1.89 -18.33 9.12
C LEU A 120 -3.42 -18.48 9.04
N SER A 121 -3.94 -19.61 8.59
CA SER A 121 -5.35 -19.77 8.22
C SER A 121 -5.82 -18.70 7.21
N ALA A 122 -4.94 -18.31 6.30
CA ALA A 122 -5.20 -17.34 5.24
C ALA A 122 -5.78 -18.05 4.00
N PRO A 123 -6.57 -17.35 3.17
CA PRO A 123 -7.01 -17.89 1.89
C PRO A 123 -5.81 -18.04 0.93
N MET A 124 -5.82 -19.09 0.11
CA MET A 124 -4.84 -19.25 -0.96
C MET A 124 -5.05 -18.19 -2.06
N PRO A 125 -4.07 -17.33 -2.34
CA PRO A 125 -4.21 -16.32 -3.39
C PRO A 125 -3.87 -16.86 -4.78
N ALA A 126 -4.39 -16.22 -5.83
CA ALA A 126 -3.78 -16.30 -7.14
C ALA A 126 -2.46 -15.50 -7.13
N VAL A 127 -1.42 -16.02 -7.76
CA VAL A 127 -0.06 -15.47 -7.70
C VAL A 127 0.27 -14.78 -9.01
N TYR A 128 0.74 -13.55 -8.90
CA TYR A 128 1.22 -12.73 -10.02
C TYR A 128 2.62 -12.22 -9.73
N VAL A 129 3.40 -11.97 -10.77
CA VAL A 129 4.73 -11.38 -10.67
C VAL A 129 4.83 -10.11 -11.51
N GLU A 130 5.62 -9.15 -11.05
CA GLU A 130 5.96 -7.91 -11.73
C GLU A 130 7.48 -7.79 -11.92
N ASP A 131 7.89 -7.28 -13.08
CA ASP A 131 9.28 -7.33 -13.52
C ASP A 131 10.16 -6.19 -12.95
N ASP A 132 9.58 -5.03 -12.60
CA ASP A 132 10.29 -3.79 -12.27
C ASP A 132 10.01 -3.26 -10.85
N GLU A 133 9.03 -3.83 -10.16
CA GLU A 133 8.64 -3.36 -8.83
C GLU A 133 9.45 -4.01 -7.70
N PHE A 134 10.14 -3.20 -6.90
CA PHE A 134 10.79 -3.63 -5.65
C PHE A 134 9.76 -3.58 -4.50
N ASN A 135 8.74 -4.40 -4.60
CA ASN A 135 7.62 -4.44 -3.66
C ASN A 135 6.91 -5.81 -3.73
N ALA A 136 6.02 -6.08 -2.78
CA ALA A 136 5.00 -7.11 -2.86
C ALA A 136 3.71 -6.54 -2.25
N PHE A 137 2.56 -7.04 -2.65
CA PHE A 137 1.29 -6.64 -2.04
C PHE A 137 0.19 -7.66 -2.30
N THR A 138 -0.81 -7.62 -1.43
CA THR A 138 -2.02 -8.42 -1.55
C THR A 138 -3.23 -7.55 -1.81
N THR A 139 -4.16 -8.05 -2.62
CA THR A 139 -5.40 -7.34 -2.96
C THR A 139 -6.55 -8.31 -3.21
N LEU A 140 -7.77 -7.77 -3.27
CA LEU A 140 -8.96 -8.51 -3.69
C LEU A 140 -9.43 -7.98 -5.04
N VAL A 141 -9.53 -8.86 -6.03
CA VAL A 141 -9.81 -8.50 -7.43
C VAL A 141 -11.23 -8.92 -7.85
N GLY A 142 -11.88 -8.02 -8.57
CA GLY A 142 -13.19 -8.23 -9.17
C GLY A 142 -14.35 -8.31 -8.16
N LEU A 143 -15.57 -8.53 -8.66
CA LEU A 143 -16.78 -8.63 -7.85
C LEU A 143 -16.76 -9.85 -6.91
N ARG A 144 -16.16 -10.95 -7.34
CA ARG A 144 -16.02 -12.19 -6.53
C ARG A 144 -14.91 -12.08 -5.48
N ARG A 145 -14.18 -10.98 -5.45
CA ARG A 145 -13.16 -10.67 -4.44
C ARG A 145 -12.10 -11.77 -4.32
N ARG A 146 -11.58 -12.20 -5.45
CA ARG A 146 -10.53 -13.24 -5.49
C ARG A 146 -9.27 -12.69 -4.82
N PRO A 147 -8.70 -13.41 -3.84
CA PRO A 147 -7.43 -13.02 -3.22
C PRO A 147 -6.31 -13.13 -4.26
N VAL A 148 -5.50 -12.09 -4.35
CA VAL A 148 -4.36 -12.01 -5.26
C VAL A 148 -3.14 -11.55 -4.48
N LEU A 149 -2.03 -12.23 -4.70
CA LEU A 149 -0.70 -11.85 -4.25
C LEU A 149 0.11 -11.43 -5.47
N VAL A 150 0.70 -10.25 -5.43
CA VAL A 150 1.63 -9.76 -6.46
C VAL A 150 3.02 -9.69 -5.86
N LEU A 151 3.98 -10.35 -6.49
CA LEU A 151 5.38 -10.38 -6.08
C LEU A 151 6.21 -9.59 -7.11
N GLY A 152 6.83 -8.50 -6.68
CA GLY A 152 7.84 -7.83 -7.48
C GLY A 152 9.12 -8.66 -7.50
N LEU A 153 9.49 -9.12 -8.67
CA LEU A 153 10.65 -10.00 -8.85
C LEU A 153 11.95 -9.39 -8.35
N PRO A 154 12.22 -8.08 -8.55
CA PRO A 154 13.44 -7.46 -8.00
C PRO A 154 13.58 -7.64 -6.49
N LEU A 155 12.49 -7.50 -5.73
CA LEU A 155 12.49 -7.76 -4.29
C LEU A 155 12.63 -9.27 -4.03
N TRP A 156 11.79 -10.10 -4.66
CA TRP A 156 11.75 -11.54 -4.39
C TRP A 156 13.09 -12.23 -4.60
N VAL A 157 13.74 -11.99 -5.76
CA VAL A 157 15.03 -12.64 -6.08
C VAL A 157 16.18 -12.12 -5.25
N SER A 158 16.04 -10.95 -4.63
CA SER A 158 17.06 -10.33 -3.78
C SER A 158 17.03 -10.84 -2.34
N LEU A 159 15.94 -11.47 -1.92
CA LEU A 159 15.77 -11.91 -0.53
C LEU A 159 16.31 -13.33 -0.33
N PRO A 160 17.04 -13.57 0.78
CA PRO A 160 17.31 -14.91 1.28
C PRO A 160 16.02 -15.70 1.54
N ALA A 161 16.10 -17.02 1.47
CA ALA A 161 14.96 -17.93 1.53
C ALA A 161 14.00 -17.65 2.71
N GLN A 162 14.52 -17.48 3.93
CA GLN A 162 13.69 -17.28 5.10
C GLN A 162 13.06 -15.89 5.16
N GLN A 163 13.70 -14.87 4.55
CA GLN A 163 13.10 -13.54 4.40
C GLN A 163 11.96 -13.55 3.35
N ARG A 164 11.99 -14.43 2.34
CA ARG A 164 10.87 -14.67 1.43
C ARG A 164 9.65 -15.22 2.18
N VAL A 165 9.87 -16.13 3.15
CA VAL A 165 8.79 -16.60 4.04
C VAL A 165 8.22 -15.46 4.88
N ALA A 166 9.08 -14.57 5.42
CA ALA A 166 8.64 -13.39 6.15
C ALA A 166 7.80 -12.45 5.28
N LEU A 167 8.21 -12.21 4.03
CA LEU A 167 7.46 -11.43 3.05
C LEU A 167 6.08 -12.03 2.79
N LEU A 168 6.01 -13.35 2.51
CA LEU A 168 4.75 -14.06 2.34
C LEU A 168 3.88 -14.01 3.60
N GLY A 169 4.48 -14.19 4.77
CA GLY A 169 3.78 -14.11 6.06
C GLY A 169 3.17 -12.73 6.30
N HIS A 170 3.88 -11.66 5.96
CA HIS A 170 3.40 -10.29 6.03
C HIS A 170 2.22 -10.06 5.08
N GLU A 171 2.39 -10.40 3.80
CA GLU A 171 1.37 -10.19 2.78
C GLU A 171 0.10 -11.02 3.05
N LEU A 172 0.23 -12.30 3.37
CA LEU A 172 -0.93 -13.12 3.72
C LEU A 172 -1.54 -12.73 5.06
N GLY A 173 -0.74 -12.14 5.96
CA GLY A 173 -1.20 -11.56 7.22
C GLY A 173 -2.25 -10.47 7.02
N HIS A 174 -2.19 -9.69 5.96
CA HIS A 174 -3.22 -8.71 5.62
C HIS A 174 -4.58 -9.35 5.33
N PHE A 175 -4.63 -10.52 4.69
CA PHE A 175 -5.89 -11.26 4.50
C PHE A 175 -6.49 -11.71 5.82
N VAL A 176 -5.66 -12.24 6.73
CA VAL A 176 -6.08 -12.67 8.09
C VAL A 176 -6.61 -11.48 8.89
N ASN A 177 -5.93 -10.35 8.83
CA ASN A 177 -6.35 -9.11 9.48
C ASN A 177 -7.67 -8.55 8.90
N GLY A 178 -8.12 -9.02 7.75
CA GLY A 178 -9.28 -8.51 7.04
C GLY A 178 -9.05 -7.15 6.38
N ASP A 179 -7.79 -6.73 6.20
CA ASP A 179 -7.43 -5.42 5.65
C ASP A 179 -7.94 -5.20 4.23
N PRO A 180 -7.85 -6.19 3.31
CA PRO A 180 -8.43 -6.03 1.98
C PRO A 180 -9.96 -5.92 1.99
N ARG A 181 -10.64 -6.50 3.02
CA ARG A 181 -12.10 -6.35 3.19
C ARG A 181 -12.48 -4.95 3.65
N ARG A 182 -11.73 -4.39 4.59
CA ARG A 182 -11.90 -2.99 5.05
C ARG A 182 -11.53 -2.01 3.95
N GLY A 183 -10.48 -2.29 3.21
CA GLY A 183 -10.05 -1.52 2.05
C GLY A 183 -11.12 -1.37 0.97
N LEU A 184 -12.09 -2.29 0.86
CA LEU A 184 -13.21 -2.15 -0.08
C LEU A 184 -14.07 -0.92 0.16
N PHE A 185 -14.30 -0.57 1.40
CA PHE A 185 -15.13 0.59 1.72
C PHE A 185 -14.31 1.86 1.81
N VAL A 186 -13.10 1.78 2.36
CA VAL A 186 -12.28 2.94 2.69
C VAL A 186 -11.45 3.41 1.48
N ALA A 187 -10.76 2.50 0.80
CA ALA A 187 -9.88 2.88 -0.31
C ALA A 187 -10.62 3.55 -1.48
N PRO A 188 -11.76 3.03 -1.97
CA PRO A 188 -12.53 3.72 -3.00
C PRO A 188 -13.10 5.07 -2.53
N ALA A 189 -13.46 5.19 -1.24
CA ALA A 189 -13.92 6.47 -0.68
C ALA A 189 -12.80 7.52 -0.67
N VAL A 190 -11.59 7.15 -0.27
CA VAL A 190 -10.42 8.03 -0.33
C VAL A 190 -10.12 8.44 -1.76
N VAL A 191 -10.13 7.49 -2.70
CA VAL A 191 -9.92 7.77 -4.13
C VAL A 191 -11.02 8.67 -4.70
N ALA A 192 -12.29 8.46 -4.34
CA ALA A 192 -13.39 9.32 -4.78
C ALA A 192 -13.19 10.77 -4.29
N LEU A 193 -12.82 10.96 -3.02
CA LEU A 193 -12.52 12.29 -2.47
C LEU A 193 -11.31 12.96 -3.13
N GLN A 194 -10.27 12.21 -3.49
CA GLN A 194 -9.13 12.73 -4.26
C GLN A 194 -9.55 13.21 -5.66
N ARG A 195 -10.49 12.50 -6.32
CA ARG A 195 -11.03 12.92 -7.62
C ARG A 195 -11.88 14.18 -7.51
N VAL A 196 -12.73 14.27 -6.48
CA VAL A 196 -13.46 15.52 -6.21
C VAL A 196 -12.49 16.69 -6.07
N ASP A 197 -11.40 16.53 -5.33
CA ASP A 197 -10.39 17.59 -5.21
C ASP A 197 -9.72 17.92 -6.55
N ALA A 198 -9.40 16.91 -7.35
CA ALA A 198 -8.82 17.11 -8.69
C ALA A 198 -9.77 17.88 -9.61
N TRP A 199 -11.08 17.60 -9.55
CA TRP A 199 -12.08 18.32 -10.33
C TRP A 199 -12.27 19.77 -9.86
N LEU A 200 -12.07 20.03 -8.58
CA LEU A 200 -12.16 21.37 -8.00
C LEU A 200 -10.84 22.18 -8.15
N GLN A 201 -9.84 21.65 -8.88
CA GLN A 201 -8.64 22.43 -9.19
C GLN A 201 -9.01 23.63 -10.08
N PRO A 202 -8.29 24.76 -9.93
CA PRO A 202 -8.52 25.93 -10.76
C PRO A 202 -8.41 25.59 -12.25
N VAL A 203 -9.42 25.96 -13.01
CA VAL A 203 -9.41 25.76 -14.46
C VAL A 203 -8.40 26.73 -15.09
N VAL A 204 -7.34 26.19 -15.68
CA VAL A 204 -6.36 26.96 -16.45
C VAL A 204 -6.90 27.13 -17.88
N GLY A 205 -6.85 28.36 -18.42
CA GLY A 205 -7.26 28.63 -19.80
C GLY A 205 -8.65 29.28 -19.96
N VAL A 206 -9.31 29.67 -18.87
CA VAL A 206 -10.56 30.47 -18.96
C VAL A 206 -10.25 31.87 -19.46
N ALA A 207 -10.93 32.28 -20.53
CA ALA A 207 -10.67 33.55 -21.27
C ALA A 207 -10.97 34.82 -20.42
N SER A 208 -12.02 34.80 -19.56
CA SER A 208 -12.42 35.93 -18.76
C SER A 208 -11.85 35.90 -17.34
N ILE A 209 -11.28 37.03 -16.90
CA ILE A 209 -10.77 37.21 -15.53
C ILE A 209 -11.90 37.10 -14.50
N VAL A 210 -13.09 37.61 -14.81
CA VAL A 210 -14.26 37.54 -13.93
C VAL A 210 -14.71 36.10 -13.73
N THR A 211 -14.82 35.31 -14.81
CA THR A 211 -15.17 33.91 -14.76
C THR A 211 -14.14 33.13 -13.92
N ARG A 212 -12.85 33.42 -14.08
CA ARG A 212 -11.77 32.79 -13.30
C ARG A 212 -11.88 33.11 -11.81
N LEU A 213 -12.18 34.36 -11.45
CA LEU A 213 -12.36 34.78 -10.05
C LEU A 213 -13.60 34.11 -9.42
N VAL A 214 -14.73 34.10 -10.12
CA VAL A 214 -15.98 33.47 -9.64
C VAL A 214 -15.79 31.96 -9.49
N LEU A 215 -15.27 31.27 -10.51
CA LEU A 215 -14.98 29.83 -10.42
C LEU A 215 -13.95 29.53 -9.34
N GLY A 216 -12.90 30.32 -9.22
CA GLY A 216 -11.88 30.19 -8.18
C GLY A 216 -12.43 30.34 -6.77
N LEU A 217 -13.35 31.30 -6.57
CA LEU A 217 -14.04 31.48 -5.29
C LEU A 217 -14.95 30.28 -4.98
N VAL A 218 -15.80 29.88 -5.92
CA VAL A 218 -16.72 28.73 -5.74
C VAL A 218 -15.95 27.44 -5.46
N THR A 219 -14.95 27.10 -6.30
CA THR A 219 -14.15 25.90 -6.10
C THR A 219 -13.32 25.97 -4.83
N GLY A 220 -12.82 27.15 -4.45
CA GLY A 220 -12.10 27.38 -3.21
C GLY A 220 -12.97 27.14 -1.96
N VAL A 221 -14.20 27.64 -1.95
CA VAL A 221 -15.16 27.40 -0.86
C VAL A 221 -15.53 25.92 -0.76
N LEU A 222 -15.82 25.25 -1.89
CA LEU A 222 -16.13 23.83 -1.93
C LEU A 222 -14.96 22.98 -1.44
N ARG A 223 -13.73 23.29 -1.84
CA ARG A 223 -12.51 22.61 -1.36
C ARG A 223 -12.31 22.81 0.14
N ALA A 224 -12.51 24.03 0.65
CA ALA A 224 -12.42 24.31 2.07
C ALA A 224 -13.48 23.54 2.89
N ALA A 225 -14.69 23.39 2.37
CA ALA A 225 -15.75 22.61 3.01
C ALA A 225 -15.45 21.10 3.03
N ILE A 226 -14.82 20.56 1.97
CA ILE A 226 -14.49 19.12 1.85
C ILE A 226 -13.20 18.77 2.60
N LEU A 227 -12.29 19.73 2.78
CA LEU A 227 -10.96 19.51 3.37
C LEU A 227 -11.00 18.80 4.74
N PRO A 228 -11.82 19.20 5.73
CA PRO A 228 -11.85 18.53 7.04
C PRO A 228 -12.31 17.07 6.93
N PHE A 229 -13.24 16.76 6.02
CA PHE A 229 -13.67 15.40 5.74
C PHE A 229 -12.52 14.55 5.15
N ARG A 230 -11.81 15.11 4.17
CA ARG A 230 -10.67 14.45 3.54
C ARG A 230 -9.57 14.15 4.55
N VAL A 231 -9.20 15.16 5.34
CA VAL A 231 -8.17 15.02 6.38
C VAL A 231 -8.62 14.01 7.44
N GLY A 232 -9.86 14.08 7.89
CA GLY A 232 -10.41 13.15 8.89
C GLY A 232 -10.36 11.68 8.41
N ILE A 233 -10.86 11.41 7.20
CA ILE A 233 -10.83 10.06 6.62
C ILE A 233 -9.40 9.60 6.39
N ALA A 234 -8.51 10.44 5.87
CA ALA A 234 -7.11 10.10 5.63
C ALA A 234 -6.39 9.75 6.96
N VAL A 235 -6.55 10.56 8.00
CA VAL A 235 -5.95 10.31 9.32
C VAL A 235 -6.47 9.02 9.94
N LEU A 236 -7.78 8.74 9.85
CA LEU A 236 -8.37 7.51 10.35
C LEU A 236 -7.89 6.28 9.56
N ALA A 237 -7.82 6.38 8.22
CA ALA A 237 -7.34 5.33 7.35
C ALA A 237 -5.87 4.98 7.60
N VAL A 238 -5.01 6.00 7.75
CA VAL A 238 -3.60 5.81 8.09
C VAL A 238 -3.43 5.14 9.45
N ARG A 239 -4.18 5.56 10.47
CA ARG A 239 -4.14 4.93 11.80
C ARG A 239 -4.53 3.46 11.79
N ASP A 240 -5.60 3.12 11.07
CA ASP A 240 -6.04 1.73 10.96
C ASP A 240 -5.04 0.90 10.15
N GLY A 241 -4.52 1.47 9.05
CA GLY A 241 -3.46 0.87 8.23
C GLY A 241 -2.20 0.60 9.05
N GLN A 242 -1.67 1.58 9.79
CA GLN A 242 -0.47 1.39 10.61
C GLN A 242 -0.61 0.27 11.64
N ARG A 243 -1.79 0.11 12.26
CA ARG A 243 -2.05 -1.01 13.18
C ARG A 243 -2.12 -2.35 12.45
N ALA A 244 -2.65 -2.35 11.24
CA ALA A 244 -2.70 -3.54 10.39
C ALA A 244 -1.29 -4.02 10.04
N GLU A 245 -0.38 -3.07 9.73
CA GLU A 245 1.04 -3.36 9.47
C GLU A 245 1.72 -4.08 10.64
N TYR A 246 1.61 -3.55 11.86
CA TYR A 246 2.20 -4.21 13.03
C TYR A 246 1.62 -5.61 13.28
N ARG A 247 0.34 -5.84 12.96
CA ARG A 247 -0.27 -7.18 13.07
C ARG A 247 0.26 -8.12 11.98
N ALA A 248 0.41 -7.63 10.74
CA ALA A 248 0.99 -8.39 9.64
C ALA A 248 2.46 -8.75 9.95
N ASP A 249 3.23 -7.83 10.52
CA ASP A 249 4.60 -8.09 10.95
C ASP A 249 4.68 -9.19 12.02
N ARG A 250 3.77 -9.18 13.00
CA ARG A 250 3.73 -10.27 14.00
C ARG A 250 3.44 -11.62 13.34
N LEU A 251 2.50 -11.68 12.40
CA LEU A 251 2.19 -12.90 11.66
C LEU A 251 3.39 -13.34 10.82
N ALA A 252 4.10 -12.40 10.19
CA ALA A 252 5.36 -12.69 9.50
C ALA A 252 6.40 -13.29 10.44
N ALA A 253 6.57 -12.73 11.65
CA ALA A 253 7.50 -13.24 12.65
C ALA A 253 7.11 -14.63 13.17
N THR A 254 5.83 -14.91 13.38
CA THR A 254 5.33 -16.25 13.76
C THR A 254 5.63 -17.28 12.67
N VAL A 255 5.47 -16.94 11.40
CA VAL A 255 5.67 -17.87 10.29
C VAL A 255 7.15 -18.06 9.96
N ALA A 256 7.91 -16.99 9.84
CA ALA A 256 9.30 -17.02 9.37
C ALA A 256 10.35 -16.97 10.47
N GLY A 257 9.93 -16.74 11.71
CA GLY A 257 10.80 -16.41 12.81
C GLY A 257 11.11 -14.91 12.88
N ARG A 258 11.32 -14.42 14.10
CA ARG A 258 11.54 -12.99 14.38
C ARG A 258 12.73 -12.41 13.61
N THR A 259 13.84 -13.12 13.57
CA THR A 259 15.07 -12.63 12.91
C THR A 259 14.82 -12.37 11.41
N ALA A 260 14.20 -13.31 10.70
CA ALA A 260 13.93 -13.15 9.27
C ALA A 260 12.95 -12.00 9.00
N ALA A 261 11.95 -11.80 9.87
CA ALA A 261 11.00 -10.68 9.74
C ALA A 261 11.68 -9.32 10.01
N VAL A 262 12.59 -9.23 11.00
CA VAL A 262 13.38 -8.02 11.28
C VAL A 262 14.32 -7.72 10.12
N ASP A 263 15.05 -8.71 9.62
CA ASP A 263 15.98 -8.55 8.51
C ASP A 263 15.26 -8.09 7.23
N LEU A 264 14.04 -8.60 6.95
CA LEU A 264 13.20 -8.12 5.85
C LEU A 264 12.88 -6.63 6.01
N LEU A 265 12.46 -6.19 7.20
CA LEU A 265 12.16 -4.78 7.45
C LEU A 265 13.39 -3.89 7.31
N ASP A 266 14.58 -4.39 7.64
CA ASP A 266 15.83 -3.66 7.45
C ASP A 266 16.22 -3.56 5.96
N VAL A 267 15.96 -4.59 5.16
CA VAL A 267 16.06 -4.48 3.68
C VAL A 267 15.12 -3.41 3.15
N LEU A 268 13.86 -3.39 3.62
CA LEU A 268 12.87 -2.40 3.20
C LEU A 268 13.21 -0.99 3.72
N LEU A 269 13.84 -0.86 4.89
CA LEU A 269 14.40 0.40 5.38
C LEU A 269 15.48 0.93 4.44
N LEU A 270 16.29 0.04 3.89
CA LEU A 270 17.37 0.36 2.96
C LEU A 270 16.94 0.30 1.48
N ARG A 271 15.63 0.35 1.20
CA ARG A 271 15.06 0.16 -0.15
C ARG A 271 15.81 0.94 -1.23
N LYS A 272 16.11 2.22 -1.00
CA LYS A 272 16.82 3.06 -2.00
C LYS A 272 18.19 2.47 -2.35
N SER A 273 18.98 2.09 -1.35
CA SER A 273 20.29 1.47 -1.54
C SER A 273 20.18 0.07 -2.16
N ALA A 274 19.22 -0.74 -1.70
CA ALA A 274 18.95 -2.07 -2.24
C ALA A 274 18.59 -1.99 -3.73
N VAL A 275 17.65 -1.14 -4.13
CA VAL A 275 17.26 -0.95 -5.53
C VAL A 275 18.45 -0.53 -6.39
N MET A 276 19.27 0.43 -5.93
CA MET A 276 20.49 0.85 -6.66
C MET A 276 21.47 -0.30 -6.88
N LEU A 277 21.67 -1.15 -5.87
CA LEU A 277 22.55 -2.31 -5.96
C LEU A 277 22.00 -3.35 -6.93
N ILE A 278 20.70 -3.63 -6.87
CA ILE A 278 20.03 -4.58 -7.77
C ILE A 278 20.09 -4.07 -9.23
N MET A 279 19.81 -2.79 -9.47
CA MET A 279 19.96 -2.20 -10.80
C MET A 279 21.40 -2.27 -11.31
N ARG A 280 22.40 -2.06 -10.44
CA ARG A 280 23.81 -2.25 -10.77
C ARG A 280 24.10 -3.70 -11.15
N ASN A 281 23.62 -4.67 -10.36
CA ASN A 281 23.77 -6.09 -10.66
C ASN A 281 23.15 -6.46 -12.01
N ALA A 282 21.96 -5.93 -12.32
CA ALA A 282 21.30 -6.14 -13.61
C ALA A 282 22.12 -5.54 -14.77
N ARG A 283 22.64 -4.31 -14.61
CA ARG A 283 23.47 -3.64 -15.64
C ARG A 283 24.81 -4.31 -15.89
N THR A 284 25.38 -4.96 -14.87
CA THR A 284 26.66 -5.68 -14.96
C THR A 284 26.49 -7.18 -15.23
N ASP A 285 25.29 -7.61 -15.59
CA ASP A 285 24.93 -9.01 -15.89
C ASP A 285 25.37 -10.00 -14.78
N ARG A 286 25.30 -9.57 -13.51
CA ARG A 286 25.55 -10.47 -12.38
C ARG A 286 24.54 -11.58 -12.31
N PRO A 287 24.96 -12.82 -12.03
CA PRO A 287 24.03 -13.94 -11.87
C PRO A 287 22.97 -13.65 -10.81
N LEU A 288 21.72 -13.99 -11.12
CA LEU A 288 20.59 -13.79 -10.20
C LEU A 288 20.81 -14.48 -8.84
N ALA A 289 21.49 -15.62 -8.84
CA ALA A 289 21.83 -16.35 -7.62
C ALA A 289 22.73 -15.56 -6.63
N GLU A 290 23.43 -14.51 -7.11
CA GLU A 290 24.29 -13.66 -6.29
C GLU A 290 23.56 -12.44 -5.71
N TRP A 291 22.33 -12.16 -6.15
CA TRP A 291 21.59 -10.98 -5.70
C TRP A 291 21.23 -11.03 -4.19
N PRO A 292 20.82 -12.17 -3.61
CA PRO A 292 20.61 -12.27 -2.17
C PRO A 292 21.89 -11.99 -1.36
N GLU A 293 23.06 -12.44 -1.86
CA GLU A 293 24.33 -12.16 -1.20
C GLU A 293 24.68 -10.66 -1.24
N THR A 294 24.37 -9.97 -2.34
CA THR A 294 24.57 -8.51 -2.46
C THR A 294 23.78 -7.77 -1.38
N ILE A 295 22.53 -8.17 -1.13
CA ILE A 295 21.69 -7.57 -0.10
C ILE A 295 22.18 -7.96 1.31
N ALA A 296 22.59 -9.20 1.51
CA ALA A 296 23.16 -9.64 2.79
C ALA A 296 24.43 -8.83 3.14
N LYS A 297 25.33 -8.59 2.17
CA LYS A 297 26.51 -7.72 2.33
C LYS A 297 26.12 -6.29 2.70
N LEU A 298 25.10 -5.71 2.05
CA LEU A 298 24.59 -4.38 2.40
C LEU A 298 24.14 -4.33 3.88
N LEU A 299 23.39 -5.32 4.35
CA LEU A 299 22.95 -5.38 5.74
C LEU A 299 24.12 -5.47 6.72
N VAL A 300 25.14 -6.28 6.41
CA VAL A 300 26.36 -6.40 7.23
C VAL A 300 27.11 -5.08 7.27
N GLU A 301 27.30 -4.41 6.14
CA GLU A 301 28.01 -3.13 6.02
C GLU A 301 27.29 -2.02 6.81
N VAL A 302 25.97 -2.00 6.76
CA VAL A 302 25.17 -0.95 7.42
C VAL A 302 24.94 -1.26 8.91
N ARG A 303 25.13 -2.50 9.36
CA ARG A 303 24.86 -2.95 10.75
C ARG A 303 25.40 -2.01 11.84
N PRO A 304 26.62 -1.43 11.78
CA PRO A 304 27.10 -0.50 12.80
C PRO A 304 26.25 0.76 12.95
N ASN A 305 25.64 1.21 11.85
CA ASN A 305 24.81 2.43 11.79
C ASN A 305 23.31 2.15 11.70
N LEU A 306 22.88 0.89 11.80
CA LEU A 306 21.51 0.47 11.58
C LEU A 306 20.54 1.11 12.59
N ALA A 307 20.93 1.20 13.85
CA ALA A 307 20.13 1.82 14.91
C ALA A 307 19.86 3.30 14.60
N ALA A 308 20.86 4.06 14.17
CA ALA A 308 20.72 5.45 13.79
C ALA A 308 19.83 5.61 12.53
N ARG A 309 19.96 4.70 11.54
CA ARG A 309 19.10 4.71 10.35
C ARG A 309 17.64 4.38 10.67
N ARG A 310 17.39 3.44 11.59
CA ARG A 310 16.04 3.15 12.06
C ARG A 310 15.44 4.36 12.79
N GLU A 311 16.23 5.11 13.53
CA GLU A 311 15.79 6.34 14.19
C GLU A 311 15.53 7.47 13.18
N SER A 312 16.42 7.69 12.22
CA SER A 312 16.23 8.72 11.19
C SER A 312 15.03 8.46 10.28
N SER A 313 14.57 7.21 10.16
CA SER A 313 13.34 6.89 9.43
C SER A 313 12.07 7.56 10.00
N LEU A 314 12.14 8.04 11.25
CA LEU A 314 11.10 8.85 11.87
C LEU A 314 11.03 10.28 11.32
N ASP A 315 12.07 10.73 10.68
CA ASP A 315 12.13 12.08 10.12
C ASP A 315 11.62 12.15 8.67
N ASP A 316 11.41 10.98 8.04
CA ASP A 316 10.87 10.86 6.68
C ASP A 316 9.36 10.55 6.64
N VAL A 317 8.63 10.64 7.77
CA VAL A 317 7.21 10.29 7.85
C VAL A 317 6.30 11.34 7.22
N SER A 318 5.31 10.88 6.47
CA SER A 318 4.18 11.66 5.98
C SER A 318 2.86 11.24 6.64
N LEU A 319 1.91 12.19 6.75
CA LEU A 319 0.54 11.89 7.19
C LEU A 319 -0.21 10.92 6.25
N PHE A 320 0.31 10.75 5.05
CA PHE A 320 -0.32 9.94 4.00
C PHE A 320 0.41 8.61 3.79
N ASP A 321 1.45 8.31 4.56
CA ASP A 321 2.16 7.04 4.48
C ASP A 321 1.27 5.91 4.99
N SER A 322 0.99 4.95 4.13
CA SER A 322 0.20 3.77 4.46
C SER A 322 0.92 2.84 5.44
N HIS A 323 2.25 2.87 5.46
CA HIS A 323 3.09 2.05 6.33
C HIS A 323 3.76 2.88 7.42
N PRO A 324 3.86 2.38 8.66
CA PRO A 324 4.69 2.99 9.68
C PRO A 324 6.17 2.94 9.27
N PRO A 325 7.02 3.79 9.82
CA PRO A 325 8.47 3.70 9.61
C PRO A 325 9.01 2.30 9.90
N ASN A 326 9.75 1.73 8.96
CA ASN A 326 10.30 0.38 9.10
C ASN A 326 11.18 0.24 10.36
N GLY A 327 11.88 1.32 10.76
CA GLY A 327 12.64 1.33 12.01
C GLY A 327 11.78 1.09 13.26
N LEU A 328 10.56 1.61 13.33
CA LEU A 328 9.62 1.32 14.43
C LEU A 328 9.07 -0.10 14.35
N ARG A 329 8.79 -0.58 13.14
CA ARG A 329 8.30 -1.94 12.89
C ARG A 329 9.35 -2.98 13.34
N SER A 330 10.64 -2.79 12.96
CA SER A 330 11.75 -3.63 13.40
C SER A 330 11.86 -3.65 14.94
N ARG A 331 11.83 -2.47 15.59
CA ARG A 331 11.87 -2.36 17.06
C ARG A 331 10.69 -3.05 17.76
N ALA A 332 9.49 -2.97 17.15
CA ALA A 332 8.32 -3.66 17.68
C ALA A 332 8.46 -5.18 17.63
N LEU A 333 9.04 -5.72 16.56
CA LEU A 333 9.32 -7.15 16.44
C LEU A 333 10.43 -7.60 17.40
N GLU A 334 11.48 -6.81 17.58
CA GLU A 334 12.58 -7.12 18.51
C GLU A 334 12.10 -7.20 19.96
N ALA A 335 11.05 -6.45 20.31
CA ALA A 335 10.43 -6.49 21.65
C ALA A 335 9.56 -7.75 21.88
N LEU A 336 9.25 -8.53 20.84
CA LEU A 336 8.49 -9.78 20.98
C LEU A 336 9.41 -10.91 21.52
N PRO A 337 8.86 -11.90 22.23
CA PRO A 337 9.61 -13.11 22.57
C PRO A 337 10.07 -13.80 21.28
N GLY A 338 11.23 -14.45 21.33
CA GLY A 338 11.75 -15.23 20.22
C GLY A 338 10.92 -16.49 20.05
N GLU A 339 10.28 -16.64 18.91
CA GLU A 339 9.55 -17.85 18.50
C GLU A 339 10.31 -18.54 17.38
N SER A 340 10.24 -19.88 17.35
CA SER A 340 10.73 -20.66 16.23
C SER A 340 9.85 -20.44 15.00
N ALA A 341 10.44 -20.43 13.82
CA ALA A 341 9.69 -20.30 12.57
C ALA A 341 8.73 -21.49 12.38
N ALA A 342 7.46 -21.19 12.11
CA ALA A 342 6.47 -22.23 11.78
C ALA A 342 6.70 -22.84 10.39
N VAL A 343 7.31 -22.07 9.48
CA VAL A 343 7.66 -22.52 8.11
C VAL A 343 9.14 -22.25 7.87
N VAL A 344 9.87 -23.30 7.54
CA VAL A 344 11.31 -23.23 7.23
C VAL A 344 11.51 -23.74 5.82
N VAL A 345 12.16 -22.93 4.99
CA VAL A 345 12.50 -23.29 3.61
C VAL A 345 13.88 -23.93 3.57
N THR A 346 13.98 -25.16 3.05
CA THR A 346 15.26 -25.81 2.82
C THR A 346 15.98 -25.21 1.62
N SER A 347 17.32 -25.31 1.58
CA SER A 347 18.11 -24.88 0.42
C SER A 347 17.65 -25.55 -0.87
N ALA A 348 17.31 -26.84 -0.83
CA ALA A 348 16.80 -27.60 -1.98
C ALA A 348 15.44 -27.06 -2.47
N GLN A 349 14.55 -26.73 -1.56
CA GLN A 349 13.25 -26.13 -1.92
C GLN A 349 13.45 -24.73 -2.50
N ASN A 350 14.32 -23.91 -1.93
CA ASN A 350 14.63 -22.58 -2.45
C ASN A 350 15.21 -22.64 -3.85
N MET A 351 16.16 -23.57 -4.13
CA MET A 351 16.71 -23.76 -5.48
C MET A 351 15.66 -24.18 -6.50
N ARG A 352 14.68 -25.01 -6.11
CA ARG A 352 13.57 -25.39 -7.01
C ARG A 352 12.68 -24.17 -7.31
N ILE A 353 12.34 -23.37 -6.32
CA ILE A 353 11.57 -22.14 -6.52
C ILE A 353 12.32 -21.17 -7.45
N ASP A 354 13.62 -21.02 -7.25
CA ASP A 354 14.45 -20.15 -8.11
C ASP A 354 14.51 -20.68 -9.54
N ALA A 355 14.55 -21.99 -9.73
CA ALA A 355 14.49 -22.63 -11.05
C ALA A 355 13.11 -22.42 -11.73
N GLU A 356 12.02 -22.56 -11.00
CA GLU A 356 10.65 -22.30 -11.51
C GLU A 356 10.46 -20.84 -11.95
N LEU A 357 11.10 -19.91 -11.27
CA LEU A 357 11.03 -18.48 -11.57
C LEU A 357 12.19 -17.97 -12.44
N ALA A 358 13.05 -18.85 -12.96
CA ALA A 358 14.27 -18.45 -13.70
C ALA A 358 13.96 -17.56 -14.91
N GLU A 359 12.95 -17.91 -15.73
CA GLU A 359 12.57 -17.12 -16.90
C GLU A 359 11.94 -15.76 -16.49
N PRO A 360 10.92 -15.70 -15.62
CA PRO A 360 10.42 -14.43 -15.12
C PRO A 360 11.51 -13.54 -14.48
N ALA A 361 12.40 -14.11 -13.68
CA ALA A 361 13.50 -13.38 -13.03
C ALA A 361 14.51 -12.83 -14.06
N ALA A 362 14.84 -13.61 -15.09
CA ALA A 362 15.70 -13.14 -16.19
C ALA A 362 15.02 -12.02 -17.01
N ARG A 363 13.70 -12.07 -17.19
CA ARG A 363 12.92 -10.99 -17.81
C ARG A 363 12.98 -9.73 -16.97
N SER A 364 12.80 -9.86 -15.64
CA SER A 364 12.93 -8.76 -14.69
C SER A 364 14.32 -8.12 -14.76
N ALA A 365 15.40 -8.92 -14.75
CA ALA A 365 16.76 -8.40 -14.86
C ALA A 365 16.98 -7.61 -16.17
N ARG A 366 16.45 -8.10 -17.31
CA ARG A 366 16.48 -7.36 -18.58
C ARG A 366 15.71 -6.05 -18.52
N THR A 367 14.57 -6.02 -17.83
CA THR A 367 13.76 -4.80 -17.64
C THR A 367 14.54 -3.79 -16.82
N LEU A 368 15.10 -4.19 -15.67
CA LEU A 368 15.90 -3.33 -14.80
C LEU A 368 17.18 -2.78 -15.48
N LYS A 369 17.76 -3.55 -16.40
CA LYS A 369 18.94 -3.11 -17.16
C LYS A 369 18.63 -1.93 -18.10
N ARG A 370 17.37 -1.77 -18.51
CA ARG A 370 16.90 -0.72 -19.42
C ARG A 370 16.46 0.57 -18.70
N LEU A 371 16.19 0.49 -17.40
CA LEU A 371 15.87 1.62 -16.54
C LEU A 371 17.16 2.34 -16.08
#